data_31727a5b0bea4302ec46508abaa4a739
#
_entry.id   31727a5b0bea4302ec46508abaa4a739
#
_cell.length_a   1.000
_cell.length_b   1.000
_cell.length_c   1.000
_cell.angle_alpha   90.00
_cell.angle_beta   90.00
_cell.angle_gamma   90.00
#
_symmetry.space_group_name_H-M   'P 1'
#
loop_
_entity.id
_entity.type
_entity.pdbx_description
1 polymer ?
#
loop_
_entity_poly.entity_id
_entity_poly.type
_entity_poly.pdbx_seq_one_letter_code
_entity_poly.pdbx_strand_id
1 'polypeptide(L)'
;VSAGQREAIEYAQKTPLVYINVAVRNWRAMAELGCHSIYVPKTSLMYSFGLDFPVSMGDYSFTANPDEPTVLHGTFTPTMPDQGLTQRQQNRLGQKRLFEMSFDDYETRVLRQLDGALAGGGFDVERDIVALTVNRWPHGYAYEYNDLFDPADFGPENGPHIQGRAQIGRISIANADSSAYSYADGAIDAAVRAVKEQVEL
;
A
#
# COMPACT_ATOMS: atom_id res chain seq x y z
N VAL A 1 -3.69 24.78 -17.37
CA VAL A 1 -2.65 23.74 -17.24
C VAL A 1 -1.95 23.59 -18.58
N SER A 2 -0.63 23.81 -18.64
CA SER A 2 0.18 23.60 -19.86
C SER A 2 0.24 22.12 -20.22
N ALA A 3 0.59 21.81 -21.48
CA ALA A 3 0.78 20.43 -21.93
C ALA A 3 1.87 19.71 -21.08
N GLY A 4 3.01 20.38 -20.87
CA GLY A 4 4.11 19.83 -20.09
C GLY A 4 3.75 19.60 -18.60
N GLN A 5 2.96 20.51 -18.00
CA GLN A 5 2.49 20.30 -16.63
C GLN A 5 1.51 19.12 -16.52
N ARG A 6 0.64 18.95 -17.51
CA ARG A 6 -0.25 17.79 -17.58
C ARG A 6 0.54 16.48 -17.68
N GLU A 7 1.53 16.43 -18.56
CA GLU A 7 2.42 15.29 -18.73
C GLU A 7 3.18 14.99 -17.45
N ALA A 8 3.65 16.01 -16.74
CA ALA A 8 4.32 15.87 -15.47
C ALA A 8 3.41 15.32 -14.37
N ILE A 9 2.14 15.76 -14.30
CA ILE A 9 1.13 15.21 -13.38
C ILE A 9 0.81 13.74 -13.74
N GLU A 10 0.64 13.45 -15.03
CA GLU A 10 0.39 12.09 -15.51
C GLU A 10 1.59 11.17 -15.32
N TYR A 11 2.79 11.72 -15.15
CA TYR A 11 3.98 10.93 -14.85
C TYR A 11 3.89 10.28 -13.47
N ALA A 12 3.32 10.92 -12.48
CA ALA A 12 3.21 10.46 -11.10
C ALA A 12 2.17 9.33 -10.93
N GLN A 13 2.38 8.21 -11.63
CA GLN A 13 1.52 7.03 -11.50
C GLN A 13 1.80 6.26 -10.23
N LYS A 14 0.74 5.94 -9.50
CA LYS A 14 0.80 5.25 -8.23
C LYS A 14 0.56 3.76 -8.38
N THR A 15 1.21 3.00 -7.51
CA THR A 15 1.03 1.56 -7.42
C THR A 15 -0.34 1.24 -6.81
N PRO A 16 -1.15 0.35 -7.40
CA PRO A 16 -2.34 -0.15 -6.75
C PRO A 16 -1.96 -1.02 -5.55
N LEU A 17 -2.68 -0.87 -4.46
CA LEU A 17 -2.41 -1.56 -3.21
C LEU A 17 -3.70 -2.04 -2.55
N VAL A 18 -3.66 -3.21 -1.95
CA VAL A 18 -4.75 -3.74 -1.13
C VAL A 18 -4.22 -4.06 0.26
N TYR A 19 -4.86 -3.51 1.27
CA TYR A 19 -4.67 -3.91 2.66
C TYR A 19 -5.76 -4.88 3.07
N ILE A 20 -5.34 -6.03 3.58
CA ILE A 20 -6.20 -7.13 4.01
C ILE A 20 -5.99 -7.31 5.51
N ASN A 21 -7.07 -7.16 6.27
CA ASN A 21 -7.05 -7.44 7.70
C ASN A 21 -7.90 -8.66 7.97
N VAL A 22 -7.36 -9.61 8.70
CA VAL A 22 -8.04 -10.84 9.10
C VAL A 22 -8.08 -10.90 10.61
N ALA A 23 -9.26 -10.71 11.18
CA ALA A 23 -9.47 -10.89 12.61
C ALA A 23 -9.49 -12.38 12.93
N VAL A 24 -8.63 -12.80 13.85
CA VAL A 24 -8.50 -14.18 14.28
C VAL A 24 -8.78 -14.31 15.79
N ARG A 25 -9.33 -15.46 16.19
CA ARG A 25 -9.66 -15.75 17.62
C ARG A 25 -8.41 -15.94 18.47
N ASN A 26 -7.33 -16.35 17.88
CA ASN A 26 -6.04 -16.61 18.53
C ASN A 26 -4.93 -16.56 17.48
N TRP A 27 -3.69 -16.44 17.92
CA TRP A 27 -2.51 -16.48 17.05
C TRP A 27 -1.52 -17.60 17.41
N ARG A 28 -2.04 -18.69 18.02
CA ARG A 28 -1.26 -19.88 18.42
C ARG A 28 -0.42 -20.44 17.28
N ALA A 29 -1.00 -20.50 16.08
CA ALA A 29 -0.29 -21.03 14.90
C ALA A 29 0.97 -20.25 14.57
N MET A 30 0.92 -18.93 14.66
CA MET A 30 2.10 -18.07 14.47
C MET A 30 3.15 -18.32 15.56
N ALA A 31 2.72 -18.46 16.80
CA ALA A 31 3.60 -18.76 17.93
C ALA A 31 4.26 -20.14 17.78
N GLU A 32 3.50 -21.18 17.42
CA GLU A 32 4.03 -22.53 17.18
C GLU A 32 5.05 -22.56 16.02
N LEU A 33 4.80 -21.79 14.96
CA LEU A 33 5.73 -21.66 13.85
C LEU A 33 6.94 -20.75 14.16
N GLY A 34 6.95 -20.11 15.34
CA GLY A 34 8.04 -19.22 15.76
C GLY A 34 8.20 -17.97 14.88
N CYS A 35 7.12 -17.46 14.30
CA CYS A 35 7.16 -16.31 13.42
C CYS A 35 6.07 -15.31 13.72
N HIS A 36 6.34 -14.01 13.48
CA HIS A 36 5.35 -12.95 13.56
C HIS A 36 4.91 -12.45 12.17
N SER A 37 5.66 -12.77 11.14
CA SER A 37 5.36 -12.42 9.76
C SER A 37 5.85 -13.50 8.80
N ILE A 38 5.16 -13.64 7.67
CA ILE A 38 5.45 -14.65 6.64
C ILE A 38 5.54 -13.95 5.29
N TYR A 39 6.62 -14.21 4.59
CA TYR A 39 6.81 -13.82 3.19
C TYR A 39 6.42 -14.97 2.27
N VAL A 40 5.64 -14.68 1.22
CA VAL A 40 5.13 -15.67 0.26
C VAL A 40 5.57 -15.27 -1.16
N PRO A 41 6.80 -15.60 -1.59
CA PRO A 41 7.39 -15.09 -2.82
C PRO A 41 6.66 -15.45 -4.11
N LYS A 42 5.94 -16.58 -4.11
CA LYS A 42 5.18 -17.06 -5.28
C LYS A 42 3.70 -17.16 -4.96
N THR A 43 3.14 -16.04 -4.49
CA THR A 43 1.75 -15.99 -4.09
C THR A 43 0.80 -15.63 -5.23
N SER A 44 -0.45 -16.05 -5.07
CA SER A 44 -1.55 -15.58 -5.91
C SER A 44 -2.20 -14.30 -5.40
N LEU A 45 -1.91 -13.86 -4.17
CA LEU A 45 -2.51 -12.69 -3.53
C LEU A 45 -1.52 -11.95 -2.60
N MET A 46 -1.49 -12.26 -1.29
CA MET A 46 -0.64 -11.53 -0.33
C MET A 46 0.82 -11.97 -0.47
N TYR A 47 1.71 -11.01 -0.74
CA TYR A 47 3.16 -11.28 -0.76
C TYR A 47 3.75 -11.38 0.65
N SER A 48 3.08 -10.76 1.62
CA SER A 48 3.41 -10.89 3.04
C SER A 48 2.16 -10.73 3.88
N PHE A 49 2.16 -11.36 5.03
CA PHE A 49 1.20 -11.10 6.09
C PHE A 49 1.83 -11.41 7.45
N GLY A 50 1.28 -10.86 8.50
CA GLY A 50 1.80 -11.04 9.85
C GLY A 50 0.86 -10.51 10.91
N LEU A 51 1.29 -10.66 12.16
CA LEU A 51 0.63 -10.03 13.29
C LEU A 51 0.71 -8.51 13.16
N ASP A 52 -0.31 -7.82 13.62
CA ASP A 52 -0.32 -6.37 13.70
C ASP A 52 0.77 -5.86 14.66
N PHE A 53 1.06 -4.55 14.59
CA PHE A 53 2.13 -3.95 15.40
C PHE A 53 1.88 -4.12 16.88
N PRO A 54 2.88 -4.57 17.68
CA PRO A 54 2.75 -4.79 19.11
C PRO A 54 2.83 -3.46 19.88
N VAL A 55 1.90 -2.54 19.59
CA VAL A 55 1.85 -1.22 20.22
C VAL A 55 0.62 -1.12 21.10
N SER A 56 0.83 -0.72 22.36
CA SER A 56 -0.23 -0.36 23.29
C SER A 56 -0.27 1.15 23.43
N MET A 57 -1.46 1.77 23.30
CA MET A 57 -1.62 3.22 23.36
C MET A 57 -3.00 3.60 23.90
N GLY A 58 -3.05 4.49 24.88
CA GLY A 58 -4.28 4.85 25.57
C GLY A 58 -4.90 3.63 26.26
N ASP A 59 -6.17 3.39 26.00
CA ASP A 59 -6.92 2.24 26.52
C ASP A 59 -6.74 0.96 25.67
N TYR A 60 -6.03 1.04 24.56
CA TYR A 60 -5.72 -0.11 23.73
C TYR A 60 -4.48 -0.83 24.23
N SER A 61 -4.58 -2.14 24.43
CA SER A 61 -3.46 -3.00 24.77
C SER A 61 -3.31 -4.09 23.71
N PHE A 62 -2.13 -4.16 23.11
CA PHE A 62 -1.79 -5.26 22.22
C PHE A 62 -1.71 -6.56 23.00
N THR A 63 -2.27 -7.64 22.46
CA THR A 63 -2.23 -8.95 23.11
C THR A 63 -0.84 -9.58 23.06
N ALA A 64 -0.34 -9.99 24.23
CA ALA A 64 0.89 -10.77 24.36
C ALA A 64 0.63 -12.28 24.52
N ASN A 65 -0.63 -12.68 24.65
CA ASN A 65 -1.05 -14.05 24.87
C ASN A 65 -1.54 -14.68 23.55
N PRO A 66 -0.91 -15.76 23.04
CA PRO A 66 -1.33 -16.45 21.81
C PRO A 66 -2.76 -16.96 21.81
N ASP A 67 -3.38 -17.11 22.97
CA ASP A 67 -4.76 -17.57 23.12
C ASP A 67 -5.80 -16.45 22.92
N GLU A 68 -5.37 -15.20 22.86
CA GLU A 68 -6.23 -14.03 22.69
C GLU A 68 -6.42 -13.65 21.22
N PRO A 69 -7.54 -12.98 20.90
CA PRO A 69 -7.79 -12.48 19.54
C PRO A 69 -6.75 -11.44 19.12
N THR A 70 -6.47 -11.43 17.82
CA THR A 70 -5.65 -10.40 17.18
C THR A 70 -6.06 -10.18 15.72
N VAL A 71 -5.35 -9.31 15.03
CA VAL A 71 -5.49 -9.07 13.60
C VAL A 71 -4.23 -9.53 12.87
N LEU A 72 -4.39 -10.30 11.82
CA LEU A 72 -3.35 -10.51 10.82
C LEU A 72 -3.50 -9.43 9.75
N HIS A 73 -2.39 -8.78 9.43
CA HIS A 73 -2.32 -7.75 8.42
C HIS A 73 -1.56 -8.24 7.20
N GLY A 74 -2.17 -8.20 6.04
CA GLY A 74 -1.56 -8.61 4.79
C GLY A 74 -1.65 -7.54 3.71
N THR A 75 -0.71 -7.58 2.77
CA THR A 75 -0.66 -6.64 1.65
C THR A 75 -0.60 -7.38 0.32
N PHE A 76 -1.29 -6.80 -0.65
CA PHE A 76 -1.29 -7.26 -2.04
C PHE A 76 -1.09 -6.09 -2.99
N THR A 77 -0.11 -6.21 -3.86
CA THR A 77 0.16 -5.25 -4.92
C THR A 77 -0.06 -5.95 -6.26
N PRO A 78 -1.18 -5.69 -6.95
CA PRO A 78 -1.50 -6.36 -8.20
C PRO A 78 -0.62 -5.85 -9.35
N THR A 79 0.61 -6.33 -9.41
CA THR A 79 1.53 -6.10 -10.52
C THR A 79 1.44 -7.23 -11.54
N MET A 80 2.03 -7.02 -12.71
CA MET A 80 2.08 -7.98 -13.82
C MET A 80 3.55 -8.27 -14.17
N PRO A 81 4.30 -8.98 -13.27
CA PRO A 81 5.70 -9.27 -13.52
C PRO A 81 5.87 -10.17 -14.75
N ASP A 82 7.06 -10.14 -15.34
CA ASP A 82 7.50 -11.04 -16.42
C ASP A 82 6.69 -10.93 -17.73
N GLN A 83 5.95 -9.84 -17.94
CA GLN A 83 5.18 -9.59 -19.17
C GLN A 83 5.82 -8.55 -20.09
N GLY A 84 7.04 -8.10 -19.80
CA GLY A 84 7.72 -7.07 -20.61
C GLY A 84 7.03 -5.69 -20.56
N LEU A 85 6.18 -5.45 -19.57
CA LEU A 85 5.44 -4.21 -19.43
C LEU A 85 6.26 -3.19 -18.64
N THR A 86 6.14 -1.91 -19.00
CA THR A 86 6.66 -0.82 -18.19
C THR A 86 5.93 -0.77 -16.84
N GLN A 87 6.56 -0.19 -15.81
CA GLN A 87 5.93 -0.02 -14.49
C GLN A 87 4.57 0.69 -14.58
N ARG A 88 4.46 1.71 -15.43
CA ARG A 88 3.19 2.41 -15.65
C ARG A 88 2.09 1.51 -16.22
N GLN A 89 2.45 0.69 -17.19
CA GLN A 89 1.50 -0.28 -17.76
C GLN A 89 1.08 -1.32 -16.72
N GLN A 90 2.02 -1.81 -15.92
CA GLN A 90 1.73 -2.74 -14.82
C GLN A 90 0.79 -2.10 -13.79
N ASN A 91 1.04 -0.86 -13.38
CA ASN A 91 0.20 -0.15 -12.43
C ASN A 91 -1.24 0.04 -12.96
N ARG A 92 -1.40 0.44 -14.23
CA ARG A 92 -2.72 0.59 -14.85
C ARG A 92 -3.50 -0.72 -14.91
N LEU A 93 -2.84 -1.80 -15.30
CA LEU A 93 -3.46 -3.13 -15.34
C LEU A 93 -3.76 -3.63 -13.93
N GLY A 94 -2.88 -3.38 -12.97
CA GLY A 94 -3.10 -3.71 -11.57
C GLY A 94 -4.29 -2.95 -10.97
N GLN A 95 -4.45 -1.66 -11.27
CA GLN A 95 -5.63 -0.87 -10.88
C GLN A 95 -6.92 -1.48 -11.43
N LYS A 96 -6.91 -1.85 -12.71
CA LYS A 96 -8.05 -2.53 -13.32
C LYS A 96 -8.36 -3.85 -12.62
N ARG A 97 -7.37 -4.71 -12.42
CA ARG A 97 -7.51 -6.00 -11.75
C ARG A 97 -8.07 -5.84 -10.33
N LEU A 98 -7.61 -4.84 -9.60
CA LEU A 98 -8.06 -4.55 -8.24
C LEU A 98 -9.58 -4.27 -8.18
N PHE A 99 -10.14 -3.63 -9.21
CA PHE A 99 -11.57 -3.36 -9.31
C PHE A 99 -12.39 -4.54 -9.84
N GLU A 100 -11.78 -5.37 -10.70
CA GLU A 100 -12.46 -6.54 -11.29
C GLU A 100 -12.63 -7.70 -10.31
N MET A 101 -11.76 -7.79 -9.30
CA MET A 101 -11.87 -8.83 -8.27
C MET A 101 -13.04 -8.54 -7.33
N SER A 102 -13.92 -9.52 -7.15
CA SER A 102 -15.00 -9.48 -6.17
C SER A 102 -14.46 -9.69 -4.74
N PHE A 103 -15.29 -9.40 -3.73
CA PHE A 103 -14.92 -9.74 -2.34
C PHE A 103 -14.71 -11.26 -2.18
N ASP A 104 -15.56 -12.09 -2.78
CA ASP A 104 -15.46 -13.54 -2.73
C ASP A 104 -14.14 -14.05 -3.34
N ASP A 105 -13.63 -13.39 -4.40
CA ASP A 105 -12.32 -13.70 -4.97
C ASP A 105 -11.19 -13.43 -3.98
N TYR A 106 -11.26 -12.30 -3.26
CA TYR A 106 -10.30 -11.99 -2.22
C TYR A 106 -10.40 -12.98 -1.07
N GLU A 107 -11.59 -13.18 -0.53
CA GLU A 107 -11.85 -14.09 0.60
C GLU A 107 -11.31 -15.48 0.30
N THR A 108 -11.75 -16.11 -0.81
CA THR A 108 -11.30 -17.46 -1.18
C THR A 108 -9.79 -17.59 -1.26
N ARG A 109 -9.12 -16.57 -1.80
CA ARG A 109 -7.65 -16.60 -1.94
C ARG A 109 -6.95 -16.37 -0.61
N VAL A 110 -7.45 -15.46 0.23
CA VAL A 110 -6.92 -15.21 1.57
C VAL A 110 -7.02 -16.46 2.43
N LEU A 111 -8.22 -17.07 2.50
CA LEU A 111 -8.46 -18.29 3.28
C LEU A 111 -7.51 -19.42 2.85
N ARG A 112 -7.40 -19.66 1.55
CA ARG A 112 -6.48 -20.69 1.01
C ARG A 112 -5.02 -20.40 1.35
N GLN A 113 -4.61 -19.13 1.29
CA GLN A 113 -3.23 -18.75 1.56
C GLN A 113 -2.89 -18.87 3.05
N LEU A 114 -3.78 -18.46 3.94
CA LEU A 114 -3.62 -18.61 5.39
C LEU A 114 -3.61 -20.09 5.79
N ASP A 115 -4.53 -20.89 5.27
CA ASP A 115 -4.55 -22.33 5.50
C ASP A 115 -3.21 -22.98 5.10
N GLY A 116 -2.77 -22.75 3.86
CA GLY A 116 -1.51 -23.31 3.38
C GLY A 116 -0.27 -22.88 4.15
N ALA A 117 -0.27 -21.66 4.71
CA ALA A 117 0.88 -21.13 5.42
C ALA A 117 0.87 -21.47 6.92
N LEU A 118 -0.30 -21.58 7.55
CA LEU A 118 -0.45 -21.68 9.00
C LEU A 118 -0.94 -23.06 9.49
N ALA A 119 -1.39 -23.94 8.59
CA ALA A 119 -1.88 -25.28 8.98
C ALA A 119 -0.84 -26.08 9.77
N GLY A 120 0.47 -25.93 9.46
CA GLY A 120 1.57 -26.56 10.19
C GLY A 120 1.66 -26.13 11.66
N GLY A 121 1.10 -24.97 12.02
CA GLY A 121 0.96 -24.49 13.40
C GLY A 121 -0.41 -24.81 14.02
N GLY A 122 -1.24 -25.61 13.36
CA GLY A 122 -2.57 -26.00 13.85
C GLY A 122 -3.69 -24.99 13.56
N PHE A 123 -3.48 -24.05 12.62
CA PHE A 123 -4.51 -23.10 12.17
C PHE A 123 -5.62 -23.82 11.43
N ASP A 124 -6.84 -23.37 11.66
CA ASP A 124 -8.05 -23.85 10.98
C ASP A 124 -8.90 -22.64 10.59
N VAL A 125 -9.14 -22.46 9.28
CA VAL A 125 -9.80 -21.28 8.74
C VAL A 125 -11.24 -21.10 9.24
N GLU A 126 -11.97 -22.20 9.44
CA GLU A 126 -13.37 -22.16 9.89
C GLU A 126 -13.47 -21.84 11.39
N ARG A 127 -12.53 -22.36 12.16
CA ARG A 127 -12.49 -22.18 13.61
C ARG A 127 -11.89 -20.83 14.00
N ASP A 128 -10.78 -20.44 13.37
CA ASP A 128 -9.91 -19.39 13.89
C ASP A 128 -10.18 -18.01 13.28
N ILE A 129 -10.78 -17.92 12.09
CA ILE A 129 -11.11 -16.64 11.46
C ILE A 129 -12.47 -16.14 11.96
N VAL A 130 -12.53 -14.84 12.29
CA VAL A 130 -13.74 -14.15 12.76
C VAL A 130 -14.29 -13.23 11.68
N ALA A 131 -13.42 -12.47 11.02
CA ALA A 131 -13.81 -11.47 10.04
C ALA A 131 -12.65 -11.17 9.08
N LEU A 132 -13.00 -10.67 7.91
CA LEU A 132 -12.07 -10.25 6.89
C LEU A 132 -12.48 -8.87 6.35
N THR A 133 -11.51 -7.97 6.18
CA THR A 133 -11.69 -6.72 5.44
C THR A 133 -10.70 -6.59 4.31
N VAL A 134 -11.15 -6.02 3.20
CA VAL A 134 -10.34 -5.79 2.00
C VAL A 134 -10.42 -4.31 1.65
N ASN A 135 -9.33 -3.58 1.90
CA ASN A 135 -9.23 -2.16 1.64
C ASN A 135 -8.46 -1.96 0.33
N ARG A 136 -9.17 -1.55 -0.71
CA ARG A 136 -8.63 -1.39 -2.06
C ARG A 136 -8.22 0.06 -2.31
N TRP A 137 -6.93 0.26 -2.58
CA TRP A 137 -6.34 1.56 -2.87
C TRP A 137 -5.80 1.55 -4.31
N PRO A 138 -6.59 1.99 -5.30
CA PRO A 138 -6.16 1.98 -6.71
C PRO A 138 -4.98 2.91 -6.97
N HIS A 139 -4.82 3.93 -6.12
CA HIS A 139 -3.73 4.88 -6.13
C HIS A 139 -3.08 4.86 -4.74
N GLY A 140 -2.30 3.84 -4.45
CA GLY A 140 -1.78 3.50 -3.14
C GLY A 140 -0.87 4.58 -2.55
N TYR A 141 0.43 4.39 -2.58
CA TYR A 141 1.37 5.42 -2.13
C TYR A 141 1.45 6.59 -3.11
N ALA A 142 1.84 7.76 -2.61
CA ALA A 142 2.27 8.86 -3.45
C ALA A 142 3.44 8.43 -4.35
N TYR A 143 3.59 9.11 -5.49
CA TYR A 143 4.74 8.89 -6.35
C TYR A 143 6.03 9.22 -5.58
N GLU A 144 6.99 8.31 -5.65
CA GLU A 144 8.39 8.54 -5.32
C GLU A 144 9.24 8.21 -6.55
N TYR A 145 10.32 8.95 -6.78
CA TYR A 145 11.25 8.58 -7.85
C TYR A 145 11.99 7.29 -7.48
N ASN A 146 12.27 6.49 -8.49
CA ASN A 146 12.84 5.15 -8.33
C ASN A 146 14.04 4.99 -9.26
N ASP A 147 15.19 4.79 -8.69
CA ASP A 147 16.48 4.69 -9.42
C ASP A 147 16.53 3.55 -10.45
N LEU A 148 15.61 2.58 -10.36
CA LEU A 148 15.55 1.47 -11.32
C LEU A 148 14.72 1.81 -12.57
N PHE A 149 13.78 2.76 -12.48
CA PHE A 149 12.79 2.98 -13.54
C PHE A 149 12.71 4.43 -14.01
N ASP A 150 13.10 5.36 -13.17
CA ASP A 150 13.12 6.78 -13.50
C ASP A 150 14.50 7.18 -14.07
N PRO A 151 14.59 8.28 -14.84
CA PRO A 151 15.86 8.85 -15.24
C PRO A 151 16.78 9.12 -14.05
N ALA A 152 18.07 8.81 -14.21
CA ALA A 152 19.07 8.90 -13.13
C ALA A 152 19.27 10.32 -12.59
N ASP A 153 18.84 11.34 -13.32
CA ASP A 153 18.89 12.75 -12.93
C ASP A 153 17.63 13.21 -12.20
N PHE A 154 16.61 12.37 -12.04
CA PHE A 154 15.42 12.72 -11.25
C PHE A 154 15.75 12.70 -9.76
N GLY A 155 15.28 13.74 -9.08
CA GLY A 155 15.49 13.91 -7.67
C GLY A 155 14.57 14.99 -7.07
N PRO A 156 14.78 15.38 -5.82
CA PRO A 156 13.93 16.35 -5.10
C PRO A 156 13.75 17.70 -5.82
N GLU A 157 14.75 18.10 -6.61
CA GLU A 157 14.80 19.44 -7.20
C GLU A 157 14.47 19.48 -8.69
N ASN A 158 14.42 18.34 -9.37
CA ASN A 158 14.33 18.28 -10.83
C ASN A 158 13.45 17.16 -11.39
N GLY A 159 12.73 16.45 -10.54
CA GLY A 159 11.78 15.44 -10.97
C GLY A 159 10.48 16.05 -11.56
N PRO A 160 9.63 15.23 -12.18
CA PRO A 160 8.39 15.70 -12.81
C PRO A 160 7.42 16.37 -11.82
N HIS A 161 7.50 16.04 -10.54
CA HIS A 161 6.68 16.65 -9.50
C HIS A 161 6.90 18.18 -9.39
N ILE A 162 8.09 18.68 -9.71
CA ILE A 162 8.39 20.12 -9.70
C ILE A 162 7.57 20.85 -10.77
N GLN A 163 7.58 20.34 -11.99
CA GLN A 163 6.76 20.90 -13.06
C GLN A 163 5.26 20.64 -12.83
N GLY A 164 4.91 19.48 -12.30
CA GLY A 164 3.54 19.10 -12.00
C GLY A 164 2.87 19.99 -10.97
N ARG A 165 3.63 20.42 -9.93
CA ARG A 165 3.13 21.29 -8.84
C ARG A 165 3.16 22.78 -9.16
N ALA A 166 3.63 23.18 -10.34
CA ALA A 166 3.70 24.57 -10.69
C ALA A 166 2.35 25.28 -10.55
N GLN A 167 2.36 26.47 -9.97
CA GLN A 167 1.15 27.25 -9.70
C GLN A 167 0.37 27.57 -10.97
N ILE A 168 -0.95 27.50 -10.91
CA ILE A 168 -1.87 27.78 -12.03
C ILE A 168 -2.74 28.98 -11.67
N GLY A 169 -2.30 30.17 -12.01
CA GLY A 169 -2.97 31.39 -11.56
C GLY A 169 -3.05 31.44 -10.02
N ARG A 170 -4.26 31.40 -9.48
CA ARG A 170 -4.51 31.40 -8.01
C ARG A 170 -4.68 30.01 -7.41
N ILE A 171 -4.26 28.96 -8.10
CA ILE A 171 -4.36 27.57 -7.64
C ILE A 171 -2.97 27.05 -7.35
N SER A 172 -2.74 26.60 -6.12
CA SER A 172 -1.55 25.84 -5.70
C SER A 172 -1.89 24.39 -5.45
N ILE A 173 -0.97 23.48 -5.76
CA ILE A 173 -1.13 22.03 -5.60
C ILE A 173 -0.35 21.60 -4.35
N ALA A 174 -1.04 21.02 -3.37
CA ALA A 174 -0.45 20.58 -2.11
C ALA A 174 -0.88 19.18 -1.75
N ASN A 175 -0.01 18.21 -1.99
CA ASN A 175 -0.17 16.81 -1.57
C ASN A 175 1.21 16.13 -1.58
N ALA A 176 1.29 14.91 -1.07
CA ALA A 176 2.53 14.12 -1.05
C ALA A 176 3.09 13.89 -2.47
N ASP A 177 2.24 13.66 -3.50
CA ASP A 177 2.69 13.52 -4.89
C ASP A 177 3.46 14.76 -5.39
N SER A 178 3.08 15.95 -4.94
CA SER A 178 3.74 17.21 -5.32
C SER A 178 5.12 17.39 -4.69
N SER A 179 5.48 16.51 -3.77
CA SER A 179 6.81 16.43 -3.14
C SER A 179 7.60 15.21 -3.61
N ALA A 180 6.99 14.29 -4.36
CA ALA A 180 7.53 12.97 -4.71
C ALA A 180 8.07 12.23 -3.48
N TYR A 181 7.33 12.33 -2.37
CA TYR A 181 7.72 11.79 -1.08
C TYR A 181 6.47 11.34 -0.30
N SER A 182 6.33 10.04 -0.05
CA SER A 182 5.08 9.42 0.40
C SER A 182 4.87 9.40 1.92
N TYR A 183 5.44 10.37 2.64
CA TYR A 183 5.32 10.50 4.09
C TYR A 183 4.53 11.76 4.49
N ALA A 184 4.04 11.76 5.72
CA ALA A 184 3.20 12.84 6.24
C ALA A 184 3.91 14.20 6.29
N ASP A 185 5.20 14.21 6.62
CA ASP A 185 6.04 15.40 6.64
C ASP A 185 6.18 16.01 5.23
N GLY A 186 6.36 15.19 4.19
CA GLY A 186 6.36 15.68 2.80
C GLY A 186 5.03 16.31 2.38
N ALA A 187 3.91 15.78 2.87
CA ALA A 187 2.59 16.39 2.64
C ALA A 187 2.43 17.74 3.40
N ILE A 188 2.99 17.84 4.61
CA ILE A 188 3.01 19.07 5.41
C ILE A 188 3.87 20.13 4.71
N ASP A 189 5.07 19.79 4.25
CA ASP A 189 5.95 20.69 3.51
C ASP A 189 5.30 21.19 2.22
N ALA A 190 4.60 20.32 1.50
CA ALA A 190 3.82 20.70 0.32
C ALA A 190 2.72 21.71 0.67
N ALA A 191 2.04 21.54 1.81
CA ALA A 191 1.03 22.49 2.28
C ALA A 191 1.64 23.83 2.66
N VAL A 192 2.75 23.84 3.39
CA VAL A 192 3.49 25.07 3.75
C VAL A 192 3.92 25.83 2.50
N ARG A 193 4.47 25.15 1.50
CA ARG A 193 4.83 25.76 0.21
C ARG A 193 3.61 26.38 -0.46
N ALA A 194 2.51 25.64 -0.57
CA ALA A 194 1.30 26.12 -1.23
C ALA A 194 0.69 27.34 -0.55
N VAL A 195 0.74 27.41 0.78
CA VAL A 195 0.32 28.60 1.54
C VAL A 195 1.21 29.80 1.21
N LYS A 196 2.53 29.62 1.16
CA LYS A 196 3.46 30.69 0.79
C LYS A 196 3.16 31.23 -0.63
N GLU A 197 2.97 30.33 -1.60
CA GLU A 197 2.58 30.70 -2.97
C GLU A 197 1.29 31.53 -3.02
N GLN A 198 0.34 31.30 -2.10
CA GLN A 198 -0.92 32.05 -2.05
C GLN A 198 -0.76 33.41 -1.37
N VAL A 199 0.16 33.54 -0.43
CA VAL A 199 0.44 34.82 0.26
C VAL A 199 1.23 35.77 -0.63
N GLU A 200 2.02 35.29 -1.56
CA GLU A 200 2.85 36.05 -2.49
C GLU A 200 2.08 36.54 -3.74
N LEU A 201 0.81 36.24 -3.88
CA LEU A 201 -0.08 36.66 -4.97
C LEU A 201 -0.67 38.06 -4.70
#